data_aba2acc5e94ea7d6d8d87c47ff10ba79
#
_entry.id   aba2acc5e94ea7d6d8d87c47ff10ba79
#
_cell.length_a   1.000
_cell.length_b   1.000
_cell.length_c   1.000
_cell.angle_alpha   90.00
_cell.angle_beta   90.00
_cell.angle_gamma   90.00
#
_symmetry.space_group_name_H-M   'P 1'
#
loop_
_entity.id
_entity.type
_entity.pdbx_description
1 polymer ?
#
loop_
_entity_poly.entity_id
_entity_poly.type
_entity_poly.pdbx_seq_one_letter_code
_entity_poly.pdbx_strand_id
1 'polypeptide(L)'
;MTVTATTSTRSYTGDGSTTSFPTTFAFQGTGSAAELTVVQRTIATGAETTLSYSTHFTVTGGDGSTGTVVAGAAPADTVQWHIRRNTSTLQNSNYVTNDPFPADTLEGDIDRLSMAGQERDGDISQGFKYPDTYTGGASNLMPEPSAAKILAWNADADALENTTGRVLSTTISVSTLGVGASATATVTYTASSGALAFALGIPTGATGATGAQGDTSLADATALAIALG
;
A
#
# COMPACT_ATOMS: atom_id res chain seq x y z
N MET A 1 9.09 9.03 38.71
CA MET A 1 10.08 8.74 37.62
C MET A 1 9.76 9.65 36.44
N THR A 2 10.73 10.17 35.71
CA THR A 2 10.47 11.08 34.60
C THR A 2 10.61 10.35 33.27
N VAL A 3 9.64 10.47 32.36
CA VAL A 3 9.71 9.88 31.01
C VAL A 3 10.74 10.69 30.19
N THR A 4 11.89 10.09 29.92
CA THR A 4 12.99 10.75 29.19
C THR A 4 13.13 10.33 27.73
N ALA A 5 12.56 9.15 27.34
CA ALA A 5 12.57 8.66 25.97
C ALA A 5 11.33 9.15 25.22
N THR A 6 11.53 9.59 23.98
CA THR A 6 10.43 9.99 23.07
C THR A 6 9.92 8.84 22.22
N THR A 7 10.67 7.74 22.16
CA THR A 7 10.29 6.55 21.38
C THR A 7 9.44 5.60 22.21
N SER A 8 8.44 4.98 21.58
CA SER A 8 7.57 3.96 22.16
C SER A 8 7.71 2.60 21.48
N THR A 9 8.65 2.48 20.53
CA THR A 9 8.80 1.29 19.69
C THR A 9 10.27 0.92 19.47
N ARG A 10 10.52 -0.37 19.27
CA ARG A 10 11.83 -0.90 18.89
C ARG A 10 11.67 -2.13 17.99
N SER A 11 12.47 -2.21 16.94
CA SER A 11 12.47 -3.37 16.04
C SER A 11 13.81 -4.08 16.08
N TYR A 12 13.76 -5.41 15.96
CA TYR A 12 14.90 -6.31 15.89
C TYR A 12 14.72 -7.32 14.78
N THR A 13 15.71 -7.47 13.93
CA THR A 13 15.73 -8.57 12.95
C THR A 13 16.26 -9.82 13.66
N GLY A 14 15.62 -10.96 13.46
CA GLY A 14 16.11 -12.23 13.98
C GLY A 14 17.44 -12.60 13.33
N ASP A 15 18.21 -13.43 14.05
CA ASP A 15 19.51 -13.97 13.61
C ASP A 15 19.65 -15.47 13.90
N GLY A 16 18.56 -16.10 14.37
CA GLY A 16 18.52 -17.51 14.75
C GLY A 16 19.28 -17.84 16.03
N SER A 17 19.86 -16.84 16.73
CA SER A 17 20.69 -17.06 17.92
C SER A 17 20.34 -16.15 19.10
N THR A 18 20.01 -14.90 18.84
CA THR A 18 19.67 -13.91 19.87
C THR A 18 18.26 -14.13 20.41
N THR A 19 18.15 -14.20 21.73
CA THR A 19 16.86 -14.33 22.44
C THR A 19 16.52 -13.13 23.33
N SER A 20 17.44 -12.19 23.53
CA SER A 20 17.29 -11.05 24.42
C SER A 20 17.16 -9.74 23.65
N PHE A 21 16.03 -9.05 23.81
CA PHE A 21 15.66 -7.84 23.06
C PHE A 21 15.32 -6.71 24.03
N PRO A 22 16.32 -5.88 24.42
CA PRO A 22 16.09 -4.78 25.37
C PRO A 22 15.20 -3.70 24.77
N THR A 23 14.27 -3.16 25.57
CA THR A 23 13.55 -1.95 25.21
C THR A 23 14.44 -0.72 25.42
N THR A 24 14.33 0.27 24.52
CA THR A 24 15.00 1.56 24.67
C THR A 24 14.10 2.62 25.27
N PHE A 25 12.91 2.23 25.67
CA PHE A 25 11.86 3.05 26.24
C PHE A 25 11.32 2.40 27.53
N ALA A 26 10.87 3.23 28.45
CA ALA A 26 10.19 2.79 29.66
C ALA A 26 8.76 2.32 29.35
N PHE A 27 8.26 1.36 30.10
CA PHE A 27 6.89 0.87 30.01
C PHE A 27 6.34 0.50 31.41
N GLN A 28 5.02 0.46 31.52
CA GLN A 28 4.35 0.13 32.77
C GLN A 28 4.15 -1.39 32.90
N GLY A 29 4.02 -1.85 34.14
CA GLY A 29 3.83 -3.25 34.47
C GLY A 29 5.09 -4.11 34.30
N THR A 30 5.02 -5.34 34.78
CA THR A 30 6.10 -6.32 34.74
C THR A 30 5.58 -7.70 34.35
N GLY A 31 6.43 -8.54 33.78
CA GLY A 31 6.06 -9.91 33.43
C GLY A 31 4.82 -9.98 32.50
N SER A 32 3.79 -10.71 32.94
CA SER A 32 2.53 -10.83 32.18
C SER A 32 1.67 -9.57 32.16
N ALA A 33 1.90 -8.65 33.10
CA ALA A 33 1.22 -7.36 33.17
C ALA A 33 1.98 -6.23 32.46
N ALA A 34 3.11 -6.55 31.82
CA ALA A 34 3.87 -5.56 31.04
C ALA A 34 3.01 -4.99 29.92
N GLU A 35 2.90 -3.66 29.90
CA GLU A 35 2.12 -2.93 28.88
C GLU A 35 2.90 -2.84 27.55
N LEU A 36 3.15 -4.02 26.96
CA LEU A 36 3.87 -4.19 25.70
C LEU A 36 3.06 -5.04 24.70
N THR A 37 3.20 -4.73 23.46
CA THR A 37 2.78 -5.58 22.33
C THR A 37 4.01 -5.98 21.53
N VAL A 38 4.15 -7.27 21.25
CA VAL A 38 5.22 -7.81 20.41
C VAL A 38 4.60 -8.39 19.15
N VAL A 39 5.01 -7.86 18.00
CA VAL A 39 4.53 -8.31 16.69
C VAL A 39 5.71 -8.90 15.92
N GLN A 40 5.52 -10.09 15.37
CA GLN A 40 6.45 -10.70 14.44
C GLN A 40 5.99 -10.39 13.01
N ARG A 41 6.91 -9.85 12.21
CA ARG A 41 6.69 -9.59 10.78
C ARG A 41 7.58 -10.51 9.96
N THR A 42 7.01 -11.22 9.01
CA THR A 42 7.77 -11.98 8.00
C THR A 42 8.34 -11.02 6.96
N ILE A 43 9.65 -10.97 6.81
CA ILE A 43 10.34 -9.98 5.95
C ILE A 43 9.91 -10.10 4.50
N ALA A 44 9.83 -11.33 3.98
CA ALA A 44 9.54 -11.58 2.56
C ALA A 44 8.10 -11.21 2.15
N THR A 45 7.13 -11.39 3.03
CA THR A 45 5.69 -11.21 2.70
C THR A 45 5.08 -9.98 3.35
N GLY A 46 5.73 -9.41 4.38
CA GLY A 46 5.15 -8.36 5.21
C GLY A 46 4.05 -8.85 6.17
N ALA A 47 3.75 -10.15 6.19
CA ALA A 47 2.73 -10.70 7.07
C ALA A 47 3.10 -10.51 8.54
N GLU A 48 2.13 -10.08 9.36
CA GLU A 48 2.30 -9.76 10.76
C GLU A 48 1.49 -10.71 11.64
N THR A 49 2.06 -11.08 12.78
CA THR A 49 1.42 -11.92 13.80
C THR A 49 1.75 -11.35 15.17
N THR A 50 0.74 -11.07 15.98
CA THR A 50 0.93 -10.68 17.37
C THR A 50 1.34 -11.90 18.20
N LEU A 51 2.45 -11.77 18.90
CA LEU A 51 2.98 -12.82 19.76
C LEU A 51 2.34 -12.79 21.14
N SER A 52 2.22 -13.97 21.76
CA SER A 52 1.60 -14.12 23.09
C SER A 52 2.67 -14.28 24.16
N TYR A 53 2.49 -13.57 25.28
CA TYR A 53 3.29 -13.75 26.49
C TYR A 53 3.27 -15.20 26.96
N SER A 54 4.34 -15.66 27.56
CA SER A 54 4.54 -17.03 28.07
C SER A 54 4.65 -18.11 26.99
N THR A 55 4.00 -17.95 25.83
CA THR A 55 4.10 -18.90 24.71
C THR A 55 5.31 -18.60 23.82
N HIS A 56 5.49 -17.34 23.47
CA HIS A 56 6.52 -16.91 22.53
C HIS A 56 7.64 -16.12 23.20
N PHE A 57 7.30 -15.37 24.23
CA PHE A 57 8.27 -14.54 24.97
C PHE A 57 7.89 -14.34 26.43
N THR A 58 8.84 -13.89 27.22
CA THR A 58 8.66 -13.34 28.56
C THR A 58 9.22 -11.93 28.64
N VAL A 59 8.89 -11.20 29.70
CA VAL A 59 9.34 -9.82 29.91
C VAL A 59 10.01 -9.71 31.28
N THR A 60 11.15 -9.02 31.34
CA THR A 60 11.84 -8.64 32.57
C THR A 60 12.02 -7.12 32.62
N GLY A 61 12.04 -6.55 33.83
CA GLY A 61 12.06 -5.08 34.00
C GLY A 61 10.69 -4.45 33.75
N GLY A 62 10.65 -3.19 33.40
CA GLY A 62 9.44 -2.37 33.27
C GLY A 62 9.09 -1.63 34.54
N ASP A 63 7.80 -1.44 34.81
CA ASP A 63 7.25 -0.67 35.94
C ASP A 63 7.80 0.75 36.00
N GLY A 64 7.65 1.44 34.86
CA GLY A 64 8.17 2.79 34.66
C GLY A 64 9.64 2.86 34.23
N SER A 65 10.32 1.72 34.10
CA SER A 65 11.70 1.61 33.61
C SER A 65 11.78 0.89 32.28
N THR A 66 12.97 0.86 31.68
CA THR A 66 13.25 -0.01 30.53
C THR A 66 13.26 -1.48 30.97
N GLY A 67 13.07 -2.38 30.03
CA GLY A 67 13.12 -3.81 30.30
C GLY A 67 13.65 -4.60 29.11
N THR A 68 13.43 -5.90 29.13
CA THR A 68 13.87 -6.81 28.09
C THR A 68 12.76 -7.81 27.77
N VAL A 69 12.48 -7.95 26.48
CA VAL A 69 11.67 -9.05 25.95
C VAL A 69 12.61 -10.23 25.68
N VAL A 70 12.33 -11.36 26.29
CA VAL A 70 13.13 -12.58 26.14
C VAL A 70 12.32 -13.60 25.36
N ALA A 71 12.80 -13.96 24.17
CA ALA A 71 12.17 -14.95 23.31
C ALA A 71 12.31 -16.36 23.88
N GLY A 72 11.26 -17.18 23.79
CA GLY A 72 11.31 -18.59 24.11
C GLY A 72 12.16 -19.42 23.14
N ALA A 73 12.24 -18.95 21.88
CA ALA A 73 13.14 -19.47 20.85
C ALA A 73 13.68 -18.29 20.05
N ALA A 74 14.95 -18.34 19.62
CA ALA A 74 15.56 -17.28 18.85
C ALA A 74 14.82 -17.07 17.49
N PRO A 75 14.38 -15.86 17.17
CA PRO A 75 13.73 -15.57 15.89
C PRO A 75 14.70 -15.80 14.73
N ALA A 76 14.23 -16.42 13.64
CA ALA A 76 15.01 -16.64 12.43
C ALA A 76 15.31 -15.31 11.72
N ASP A 77 16.31 -15.29 10.86
CA ASP A 77 16.72 -14.14 10.02
C ASP A 77 15.68 -13.69 8.99
N THR A 78 14.66 -14.54 8.76
CA THR A 78 13.52 -14.27 7.89
C THR A 78 12.39 -13.46 8.53
N VAL A 79 12.49 -13.20 9.83
CA VAL A 79 11.47 -12.46 10.59
C VAL A 79 12.07 -11.26 11.34
N GLN A 80 11.23 -10.30 11.60
CA GLN A 80 11.52 -9.12 12.42
C GLN A 80 10.54 -9.06 13.58
N TRP A 81 11.02 -8.80 14.78
CA TRP A 81 10.20 -8.52 15.93
C TRP A 81 10.09 -7.02 16.15
N HIS A 82 8.86 -6.55 16.26
CA HIS A 82 8.52 -5.17 16.56
C HIS A 82 7.91 -5.12 17.98
N ILE A 83 8.62 -4.49 18.89
CA ILE A 83 8.22 -4.32 20.29
C ILE A 83 7.69 -2.91 20.43
N ARG A 84 6.47 -2.80 20.90
CA ARG A 84 5.76 -1.53 21.03
C ARG A 84 5.17 -1.43 22.44
N ARG A 85 5.29 -0.27 23.05
CA ARG A 85 4.55 0.04 24.27
C ARG A 85 3.06 0.13 23.94
N ASN A 86 2.22 -0.31 24.87
CA ASN A 86 0.76 -0.28 24.77
C ASN A 86 0.19 0.14 26.12
N THR A 87 0.38 1.42 26.44
CA THR A 87 0.02 1.98 27.76
C THR A 87 -1.49 1.98 27.94
N SER A 88 -1.96 1.38 29.05
CA SER A 88 -3.37 1.43 29.43
C SER A 88 -3.80 2.87 29.69
N THR A 89 -4.91 3.27 29.07
CA THR A 89 -5.53 4.58 29.27
C THR A 89 -6.51 4.62 30.46
N LEU A 90 -6.61 3.53 31.20
CA LEU A 90 -7.47 3.47 32.39
C LEU A 90 -6.78 4.15 33.56
N GLN A 91 -7.50 5.01 34.26
CA GLN A 91 -7.07 5.58 35.51
C GLN A 91 -7.32 4.55 36.63
N ASN A 92 -6.26 4.10 37.27
CA ASN A 92 -6.35 3.12 38.36
C ASN A 92 -6.15 3.79 39.76
N SER A 93 -5.76 5.05 39.80
CA SER A 93 -5.50 5.81 41.01
C SER A 93 -6.76 6.47 41.53
N ASN A 94 -7.04 6.35 42.82
CA ASN A 94 -8.13 7.02 43.52
C ASN A 94 -7.55 8.00 44.56
N TYR A 95 -7.77 9.28 44.37
CA TYR A 95 -7.35 10.37 45.25
C TYR A 95 -8.47 10.67 46.25
N VAL A 96 -8.23 10.40 47.53
CA VAL A 96 -9.24 10.62 48.57
C VAL A 96 -9.05 11.98 49.21
N THR A 97 -10.15 12.70 49.43
CA THR A 97 -10.14 14.00 50.08
C THR A 97 -9.59 13.90 51.51
N ASN A 98 -8.70 14.78 51.90
CA ASN A 98 -8.00 14.90 53.18
C ASN A 98 -6.92 13.82 53.47
N ASP A 99 -6.59 12.97 52.51
CA ASP A 99 -5.40 12.12 52.63
C ASP A 99 -4.11 12.93 52.36
N PRO A 100 -2.96 12.49 52.92
CA PRO A 100 -1.67 13.09 52.54
C PRO A 100 -1.46 13.06 51.03
N PHE A 101 -0.90 14.09 50.48
CA PHE A 101 -0.67 14.20 49.03
C PHE A 101 0.25 13.08 48.51
N PRO A 102 -0.23 12.15 47.67
CA PRO A 102 0.55 11.01 47.18
C PRO A 102 1.40 11.41 45.96
N ALA A 103 2.52 12.08 46.19
CA ALA A 103 3.36 12.64 45.11
C ALA A 103 3.83 11.57 44.11
N ASP A 104 4.26 10.40 44.59
CA ASP A 104 4.75 9.32 43.72
C ASP A 104 3.62 8.74 42.85
N THR A 105 2.40 8.63 43.39
CA THR A 105 1.24 8.18 42.61
C THR A 105 0.87 9.16 41.53
N LEU A 106 0.87 10.47 41.85
CA LEU A 106 0.57 11.51 40.88
C LEU A 106 1.63 11.57 39.78
N GLU A 107 2.92 11.46 40.15
CA GLU A 107 4.01 11.42 39.18
C GLU A 107 3.84 10.22 38.24
N GLY A 108 3.53 9.03 38.79
CA GLY A 108 3.27 7.84 37.97
C GLY A 108 2.09 7.96 37.03
N ASP A 109 1.02 8.63 37.44
CA ASP A 109 -0.14 8.91 36.58
C ASP A 109 0.18 9.90 35.46
N ILE A 110 0.99 10.94 35.74
CA ILE A 110 1.46 11.90 34.73
C ILE A 110 2.39 11.20 33.73
N ASP A 111 3.30 10.34 34.20
CA ASP A 111 4.18 9.57 33.34
C ASP A 111 3.38 8.65 32.41
N ARG A 112 2.33 7.98 32.93
CA ARG A 112 1.42 7.16 32.13
C ARG A 112 0.71 7.96 31.05
N LEU A 113 0.20 9.16 31.38
CA LEU A 113 -0.43 10.04 30.40
C LEU A 113 0.56 10.49 29.33
N SER A 114 1.79 10.83 29.71
CA SER A 114 2.86 11.21 28.79
C SER A 114 3.21 10.06 27.84
N MET A 115 3.29 8.82 28.36
CA MET A 115 3.53 7.61 27.55
C MET A 115 2.41 7.38 26.55
N ALA A 116 1.14 7.45 26.99
CA ALA A 116 -0.01 7.28 26.10
C ALA A 116 -0.09 8.40 25.04
N GLY A 117 0.31 9.63 25.37
CA GLY A 117 0.43 10.74 24.43
C GLY A 117 1.44 10.43 23.32
N GLN A 118 2.64 9.99 23.68
CA GLN A 118 3.68 9.62 22.72
C GLN A 118 3.24 8.47 21.76
N GLU A 119 2.49 7.50 22.27
CA GLU A 119 1.96 6.40 21.45
C GLU A 119 0.95 6.91 20.44
N ARG A 120 0.03 7.80 20.85
CA ARG A 120 -0.94 8.43 19.95
C ARG A 120 -0.28 9.29 18.88
N ASP A 121 0.75 10.04 19.23
CA ASP A 121 1.52 10.82 18.26
C ASP A 121 2.19 9.91 17.23
N GLY A 122 2.71 8.75 17.68
CA GLY A 122 3.25 7.71 16.80
C GLY A 122 2.19 7.14 15.85
N ASP A 123 1.02 6.78 16.36
CA ASP A 123 -0.09 6.24 15.56
C ASP A 123 -0.62 7.27 14.54
N ILE A 124 -0.79 8.53 14.96
CA ILE A 124 -1.21 9.62 14.08
C ILE A 124 -0.18 9.87 12.98
N SER A 125 1.12 9.77 13.30
CA SER A 125 2.19 9.98 12.31
C SER A 125 2.21 8.93 11.19
N GLN A 126 1.65 7.76 11.44
CA GLN A 126 1.50 6.67 10.47
C GLN A 126 0.19 6.75 9.66
N GLY A 127 -0.72 7.63 10.05
CA GLY A 127 -1.98 7.84 9.36
C GLY A 127 -1.89 8.78 8.16
N PHE A 128 -2.95 8.83 7.37
CA PHE A 128 -3.09 9.85 6.35
C PHE A 128 -3.39 11.19 7.00
N LYS A 129 -2.56 12.20 6.72
CA LYS A 129 -2.75 13.56 7.20
C LYS A 129 -2.49 14.57 6.09
N TYR A 130 -3.15 15.71 6.17
CA TYR A 130 -2.82 16.85 5.31
C TYR A 130 -1.50 17.50 5.75
N PRO A 131 -0.78 18.18 4.83
CA PRO A 131 0.33 19.04 5.22
C PRO A 131 -0.10 20.09 6.25
N ASP A 132 0.78 20.42 7.18
CA ASP A 132 0.49 21.41 8.25
C ASP A 132 0.09 22.79 7.69
N THR A 133 0.47 23.09 6.44
CA THR A 133 0.11 24.33 5.72
C THR A 133 -1.24 24.26 5.00
N TYR A 134 -1.94 23.12 5.05
CA TYR A 134 -3.23 22.96 4.38
C TYR A 134 -4.32 23.73 5.14
N THR A 135 -4.97 24.67 4.45
CA THR A 135 -6.06 25.50 4.99
C THR A 135 -7.41 25.24 4.33
N GLY A 136 -7.49 24.24 3.46
CA GLY A 136 -8.72 23.85 2.78
C GLY A 136 -9.70 23.13 3.69
N GLY A 137 -10.96 23.03 3.23
CA GLY A 137 -12.06 22.37 3.95
C GLY A 137 -12.25 20.90 3.60
N ALA A 138 -11.28 20.24 2.95
CA ALA A 138 -11.45 18.84 2.54
C ALA A 138 -11.59 17.91 3.74
N SER A 139 -12.51 16.93 3.61
CA SER A 139 -12.75 15.90 4.63
C SER A 139 -11.63 14.86 4.61
N ASN A 140 -11.13 14.48 5.78
CA ASN A 140 -10.22 13.34 5.96
C ASN A 140 -10.95 12.04 6.34
N LEU A 141 -12.28 12.03 6.31
CA LEU A 141 -13.08 10.83 6.56
C LEU A 141 -12.91 9.87 5.38
N MET A 142 -12.55 8.64 5.70
CA MET A 142 -12.54 7.57 4.72
C MET A 142 -13.96 7.07 4.47
N PRO A 143 -14.39 6.86 3.22
CA PRO A 143 -15.66 6.21 2.94
C PRO A 143 -15.63 4.74 3.42
N GLU A 144 -16.81 4.18 3.68
CA GLU A 144 -16.89 2.76 4.02
C GLU A 144 -16.28 1.89 2.92
N PRO A 145 -15.51 0.84 3.26
CA PRO A 145 -14.91 -0.04 2.27
C PRO A 145 -15.95 -0.64 1.32
N SER A 146 -15.68 -0.58 0.02
CA SER A 146 -16.54 -1.15 -1.02
C SER A 146 -15.72 -2.07 -1.93
N ALA A 147 -16.22 -3.29 -2.16
CA ALA A 147 -15.52 -4.28 -2.97
C ALA A 147 -15.28 -3.80 -4.40
N ALA A 148 -14.10 -4.09 -4.95
CA ALA A 148 -13.68 -3.73 -6.31
C ALA A 148 -13.70 -2.21 -6.61
N LYS A 149 -13.59 -1.38 -5.58
CA LYS A 149 -13.45 0.08 -5.71
C LYS A 149 -12.03 0.52 -5.35
N ILE A 150 -11.63 1.65 -5.89
CA ILE A 150 -10.42 2.36 -5.50
C ILE A 150 -10.80 3.60 -4.69
N LEU A 151 -9.95 3.97 -3.75
CA LEU A 151 -10.07 5.21 -3.02
C LEU A 151 -9.46 6.33 -3.86
N ALA A 152 -10.23 7.37 -4.12
CA ALA A 152 -9.77 8.54 -4.86
C ALA A 152 -10.40 9.82 -4.30
N TRP A 153 -9.82 10.97 -4.66
CA TRP A 153 -10.49 12.26 -4.43
C TRP A 153 -11.70 12.38 -5.36
N ASN A 154 -12.80 12.92 -4.83
CA ASN A 154 -13.96 13.30 -5.63
C ASN A 154 -13.62 14.43 -6.63
N ALA A 155 -14.59 14.82 -7.47
CA ALA A 155 -14.38 15.83 -8.50
C ALA A 155 -14.02 17.20 -7.95
N ASP A 156 -14.49 17.54 -6.76
CA ASP A 156 -14.26 18.82 -6.09
C ASP A 156 -12.97 18.81 -5.24
N ALA A 157 -12.33 17.66 -5.10
CA ALA A 157 -11.13 17.44 -4.29
C ALA A 157 -11.32 17.82 -2.80
N ASP A 158 -12.53 17.67 -2.28
CA ASP A 158 -12.91 18.01 -0.91
C ASP A 158 -13.25 16.79 -0.05
N ALA A 159 -13.36 15.59 -0.64
CA ALA A 159 -13.59 14.35 0.08
C ALA A 159 -12.98 13.14 -0.64
N LEU A 160 -12.67 12.11 0.14
CA LEU A 160 -12.32 10.79 -0.40
C LEU A 160 -13.60 10.02 -0.74
N GLU A 161 -13.61 9.33 -1.87
CA GLU A 161 -14.73 8.50 -2.31
C GLU A 161 -14.26 7.15 -2.85
N ASN A 162 -15.17 6.15 -2.78
CA ASN A 162 -14.99 4.89 -3.46
C ASN A 162 -15.44 5.02 -4.92
N THR A 163 -14.51 5.02 -5.84
CA THR A 163 -14.81 5.08 -7.26
C THR A 163 -14.45 3.78 -7.97
N THR A 164 -15.13 3.47 -9.05
CA THR A 164 -14.63 2.46 -10.01
C THR A 164 -13.35 3.01 -10.59
N GLY A 165 -12.26 2.26 -10.44
CA GLY A 165 -10.98 2.66 -11.03
C GLY A 165 -11.18 3.17 -12.45
N ARG A 166 -10.42 4.16 -12.86
CA ARG A 166 -10.45 4.63 -14.26
C ARG A 166 -10.25 3.42 -15.15
N VAL A 167 -11.34 2.94 -15.72
CA VAL A 167 -11.27 1.99 -16.83
C VAL A 167 -10.62 2.78 -17.95
N LEU A 168 -9.40 2.42 -18.30
CA LEU A 168 -8.83 2.86 -19.57
C LEU A 168 -9.76 2.34 -20.66
N SER A 169 -10.68 3.18 -21.12
CA SER A 169 -11.50 2.85 -22.27
C SER A 169 -10.58 2.86 -23.48
N THR A 170 -10.23 1.67 -23.97
CA THR A 170 -9.44 1.51 -25.19
C THR A 170 -10.40 1.37 -26.36
N THR A 171 -10.41 2.35 -27.26
CA THR A 171 -11.10 2.23 -28.53
C THR A 171 -10.06 1.93 -29.61
N ILE A 172 -10.20 0.80 -30.28
CA ILE A 172 -9.38 0.44 -31.44
C ILE A 172 -10.22 0.69 -32.68
N SER A 173 -9.79 1.68 -33.49
CA SER A 173 -10.38 1.94 -34.80
C SER A 173 -9.45 1.45 -35.88
N VAL A 174 -9.96 0.62 -36.78
CA VAL A 174 -9.22 0.14 -37.95
C VAL A 174 -9.88 0.71 -39.20
N SER A 175 -9.13 1.42 -40.02
CA SER A 175 -9.59 1.93 -41.32
C SER A 175 -8.74 1.34 -42.46
N THR A 176 -9.39 1.04 -43.58
CA THR A 176 -8.67 0.67 -44.81
C THR A 176 -8.19 1.93 -45.51
N LEU A 177 -6.92 1.96 -45.87
CA LEU A 177 -6.33 3.03 -46.66
C LEU A 177 -6.29 2.62 -48.13
N GLY A 178 -6.29 3.61 -49.05
CA GLY A 178 -6.18 3.36 -50.49
C GLY A 178 -4.88 2.64 -50.86
N VAL A 179 -4.88 2.03 -52.04
CA VAL A 179 -3.71 1.35 -52.60
C VAL A 179 -2.51 2.32 -52.70
N GLY A 180 -1.35 1.89 -52.20
CA GLY A 180 -0.12 2.69 -52.20
C GLY A 180 0.02 3.67 -51.05
N ALA A 181 -0.95 3.78 -50.15
CA ALA A 181 -0.81 4.54 -48.93
C ALA A 181 0.12 3.82 -47.94
N SER A 182 0.82 4.57 -47.09
CA SER A 182 1.62 4.00 -46.00
C SER A 182 0.73 3.58 -44.85
N ALA A 183 1.03 2.45 -44.19
CA ALA A 183 0.37 2.06 -42.97
C ALA A 183 0.56 3.13 -41.89
N THR A 184 -0.49 3.43 -41.13
CA THR A 184 -0.44 4.41 -40.04
C THR A 184 -0.92 3.77 -38.75
N ALA A 185 -0.28 4.14 -37.62
CA ALA A 185 -0.74 3.80 -36.28
C ALA A 185 -0.69 5.06 -35.45
N THR A 186 -1.79 5.39 -34.81
CA THR A 186 -1.88 6.53 -33.89
C THR A 186 -2.44 6.06 -32.54
N VAL A 187 -1.77 6.47 -31.47
CA VAL A 187 -2.25 6.26 -30.11
C VAL A 187 -2.53 7.62 -29.50
N THR A 188 -3.77 7.83 -29.08
CA THR A 188 -4.19 9.08 -28.45
C THR A 188 -4.64 8.79 -27.01
N TYR A 189 -4.02 9.48 -26.05
CA TYR A 189 -4.45 9.46 -24.66
C TYR A 189 -5.16 10.77 -24.32
N THR A 190 -6.39 10.66 -23.81
CA THR A 190 -7.17 11.82 -23.36
C THR A 190 -7.14 11.87 -21.83
N ALA A 191 -6.34 12.78 -21.28
CA ALA A 191 -6.10 12.87 -19.83
C ALA A 191 -7.37 13.16 -19.02
N SER A 192 -8.31 13.96 -19.55
CA SER A 192 -9.56 14.32 -18.86
C SER A 192 -10.52 13.15 -18.66
N SER A 193 -10.50 12.18 -19.57
CA SER A 193 -11.38 10.99 -19.50
C SER A 193 -10.62 9.70 -19.18
N GLY A 194 -9.27 9.72 -19.23
CA GLY A 194 -8.44 8.52 -19.14
C GLY A 194 -8.60 7.58 -20.33
N ALA A 195 -9.17 8.04 -21.44
CA ALA A 195 -9.37 7.22 -22.62
C ALA A 195 -8.08 7.05 -23.41
N LEU A 196 -7.83 5.82 -23.85
CA LEU A 196 -6.76 5.46 -24.76
C LEU A 196 -7.36 4.99 -26.07
N ALA A 197 -7.14 5.71 -27.17
CA ALA A 197 -7.61 5.37 -28.49
C ALA A 197 -6.46 4.90 -29.39
N PHE A 198 -6.65 3.76 -30.02
CA PHE A 198 -5.75 3.24 -31.05
C PHE A 198 -6.43 3.36 -32.39
N ALA A 199 -5.78 4.04 -33.37
CA ALA A 199 -6.23 4.12 -34.74
C ALA A 199 -5.18 3.44 -35.61
N LEU A 200 -5.60 2.43 -36.38
CA LEU A 200 -4.76 1.67 -37.28
C LEU A 200 -5.28 1.90 -38.72
N GLY A 201 -4.45 2.45 -39.59
CA GLY A 201 -4.70 2.52 -41.03
C GLY A 201 -3.96 1.39 -41.72
N ILE A 202 -4.69 0.48 -42.37
CA ILE A 202 -4.12 -0.66 -43.10
C ILE A 202 -4.30 -0.40 -44.60
N PRO A 203 -3.22 -0.33 -45.42
CA PRO A 203 -3.34 -0.17 -46.86
C PRO A 203 -3.99 -1.41 -47.51
N THR A 204 -4.88 -1.18 -48.44
CA THR A 204 -5.35 -2.26 -49.32
C THR A 204 -4.24 -2.71 -50.25
N GLY A 205 -4.05 -3.98 -50.44
CA GLY A 205 -3.13 -4.49 -51.47
C GLY A 205 -3.50 -4.02 -52.87
N ALA A 206 -2.50 -3.89 -53.72
CA ALA A 206 -2.75 -3.59 -55.12
C ALA A 206 -3.61 -4.71 -55.74
N THR A 207 -4.57 -4.33 -56.57
CA THR A 207 -5.29 -5.28 -57.42
C THR A 207 -4.25 -5.99 -58.30
N GLY A 208 -4.27 -7.33 -58.34
CA GLY A 208 -3.40 -8.09 -59.21
C GLY A 208 -3.54 -7.59 -60.67
N ALA A 209 -2.43 -7.55 -61.39
CA ALA A 209 -2.45 -7.23 -62.80
C ALA A 209 -3.50 -8.08 -63.55
N THR A 210 -4.28 -7.45 -64.38
CA THR A 210 -5.17 -8.16 -65.28
C THR A 210 -4.31 -9.11 -66.10
N GLY A 211 -4.70 -10.41 -66.11
CA GLY A 211 -4.01 -11.42 -66.92
C GLY A 211 -3.88 -10.90 -68.37
N ALA A 212 -2.76 -11.17 -68.98
CA ALA A 212 -2.53 -10.81 -70.37
C ALA A 212 -3.71 -11.35 -71.21
N GLN A 213 -4.32 -10.42 -71.97
CA GLN A 213 -5.35 -10.80 -72.92
C GLN A 213 -4.70 -11.82 -73.89
N GLY A 214 -5.32 -12.97 -74.05
CA GLY A 214 -4.85 -13.95 -75.01
C GLY A 214 -4.72 -13.31 -76.36
N ASP A 215 -3.62 -13.50 -77.04
CA ASP A 215 -3.33 -12.93 -78.36
C ASP A 215 -4.27 -13.60 -79.35
N THR A 216 -5.42 -12.98 -79.58
CA THR A 216 -6.31 -13.32 -80.68
C THR A 216 -5.91 -12.46 -81.88
N SER A 217 -4.68 -12.63 -82.34
CA SER A 217 -4.34 -12.03 -83.58
C SER A 217 -5.15 -12.67 -84.69
N LEU A 218 -5.80 -11.87 -85.47
CA LEU A 218 -6.50 -12.34 -86.65
C LEU A 218 -5.60 -13.17 -87.62
N ALA A 219 -4.28 -13.03 -87.44
CA ALA A 219 -3.29 -13.82 -88.11
C ALA A 219 -3.28 -15.30 -87.71
N ASP A 220 -3.44 -15.61 -86.40
CA ASP A 220 -3.49 -17.00 -85.95
C ASP A 220 -4.80 -17.67 -86.30
N ALA A 221 -5.93 -16.93 -86.26
CA ALA A 221 -7.22 -17.47 -86.69
C ALA A 221 -7.21 -17.75 -88.21
N THR A 222 -6.54 -16.91 -89.00
CA THR A 222 -6.40 -17.10 -90.49
C THR A 222 -5.47 -18.30 -90.79
N ALA A 223 -4.40 -18.44 -90.07
CA ALA A 223 -3.48 -19.56 -90.27
C ALA A 223 -4.15 -20.92 -89.93
N LEU A 224 -4.98 -20.95 -88.88
CA LEU A 224 -5.75 -22.12 -88.52
C LEU A 224 -6.83 -22.48 -89.49
N ALA A 225 -7.50 -21.49 -90.11
CA ALA A 225 -8.49 -21.67 -91.20
C ALA A 225 -7.87 -22.17 -92.49
N ILE A 226 -6.65 -21.78 -92.82
CA ILE A 226 -5.92 -22.31 -93.99
C ILE A 226 -5.39 -23.73 -93.78
N ALA A 227 -5.12 -24.12 -92.52
CA ALA A 227 -4.62 -25.46 -92.19
C ALA A 227 -5.74 -26.54 -92.12
N LEU A 228 -7.01 -26.11 -92.09
CA LEU A 228 -8.20 -26.99 -91.92
C LEU A 228 -9.09 -27.02 -93.23
N GLY A 229 -8.73 -26.30 -94.28
CA GLY A 229 -9.46 -26.22 -95.53
C GLY A 229 -9.18 -27.35 -96.49
#